data_220e7748e5e6bb232181136513e2012d
#
_entry.id   220e7748e5e6bb232181136513e2012d
#
_cell.length_a   1.000
_cell.length_b   1.000
_cell.length_c   1.000
_cell.angle_alpha   90.00
_cell.angle_beta   90.00
_cell.angle_gamma   90.00
#
_symmetry.space_group_name_H-M   'P 1'
#
loop_
_entity.id
_entity.type
_entity.pdbx_description
1 polymer ?
#
loop_
_entity_poly.entity_id
_entity_poly.type
_entity_poly.pdbx_seq_one_letter_code
_entity_poly.pdbx_strand_id
1 'polypeptide(L)'
;MALNAALLPEFDMEMASTRKMLERVPVANLDFKPHDKSGSLGWLAWHVADLPAWIVETVNKDELDFAPIGQPRPAPPKMESREQLLASFDKKVADARTAIAGVSDERLAGPWTLKAGGHIIFTMPRAAVLRSFVMNHLIHHRAQLGMYLRLNDVPVPGMYGPSADEKGG
;
A
#
# COMPACT_ATOMS: atom_id res chain seq x y z
N MET A 1 -13.64 18.57 -14.02
CA MET A 1 -13.36 18.08 -12.65
C MET A 1 -11.86 17.93 -12.52
N ALA A 2 -11.25 18.45 -11.47
CA ALA A 2 -9.82 18.28 -11.25
C ALA A 2 -9.48 16.80 -11.01
N LEU A 3 -8.33 16.33 -11.51
CA LEU A 3 -7.92 14.92 -11.41
C LEU A 3 -7.78 14.46 -9.95
N ASN A 4 -7.24 15.31 -9.09
CA ASN A 4 -7.12 15.02 -7.66
C ASN A 4 -8.50 14.82 -6.99
N ALA A 5 -9.51 15.60 -7.37
CA ALA A 5 -10.87 15.47 -6.87
C ALA A 5 -11.55 14.16 -7.31
N ALA A 6 -11.14 13.60 -8.46
CA ALA A 6 -11.59 12.28 -8.91
C ALA A 6 -10.87 11.13 -8.19
N LEU A 7 -9.60 11.31 -7.81
CA LEU A 7 -8.80 10.28 -7.14
C LEU A 7 -9.12 10.12 -5.65
N LEU A 8 -9.46 11.22 -4.96
CA LEU A 8 -9.65 11.21 -3.50
C LEU A 8 -10.74 10.25 -2.99
N PRO A 9 -11.96 10.19 -3.58
CA PRO A 9 -12.99 9.28 -3.09
C PRO A 9 -12.59 7.81 -3.20
N GLU A 10 -11.92 7.43 -4.29
CA GLU A 10 -11.41 6.07 -4.47
C GLU A 10 -10.30 5.79 -3.46
N PHE A 11 -9.35 6.71 -3.31
CA PHE A 11 -8.28 6.59 -2.31
C PHE A 11 -8.84 6.40 -0.90
N ASP A 12 -9.79 7.24 -0.47
CA ASP A 12 -10.38 7.15 0.87
C ASP A 12 -11.08 5.81 1.09
N MET A 13 -11.83 5.30 0.10
CA MET A 13 -12.50 3.99 0.16
C MET A 13 -11.50 2.83 0.25
N GLU A 14 -10.45 2.86 -0.58
CA GLU A 14 -9.43 1.80 -0.58
C GLU A 14 -8.60 1.79 0.70
N MET A 15 -8.27 2.96 1.25
CA MET A 15 -7.54 3.06 2.52
C MET A 15 -8.38 2.57 3.70
N ALA A 16 -9.67 2.92 3.76
CA ALA A 16 -10.59 2.42 4.78
C ALA A 16 -10.72 0.89 4.74
N SER A 17 -10.85 0.30 3.53
CA SER A 17 -10.89 -1.15 3.33
C SER A 17 -9.58 -1.81 3.72
N THR A 18 -8.46 -1.20 3.39
CA THR A 18 -7.12 -1.72 3.74
C THR A 18 -6.90 -1.71 5.25
N ARG A 19 -7.34 -0.64 5.93
CA ARG A 19 -7.25 -0.55 7.39
C ARG A 19 -7.98 -1.70 8.08
N LYS A 20 -9.22 -2.01 7.64
CA LYS A 20 -9.99 -3.16 8.15
C LYS A 20 -9.24 -4.49 8.00
N MET A 21 -8.52 -4.68 6.89
CA MET A 21 -7.70 -5.87 6.67
C MET A 21 -6.50 -5.92 7.62
N LEU A 22 -5.79 -4.79 7.80
CA LEU A 22 -4.64 -4.69 8.71
C LEU A 22 -5.03 -4.89 10.18
N GLU A 23 -6.23 -4.50 10.58
CA GLU A 23 -6.80 -4.74 11.93
C GLU A 23 -6.93 -6.23 12.26
N ARG A 24 -6.96 -7.11 11.27
CA ARG A 24 -7.08 -8.56 11.44
C ARG A 24 -5.75 -9.28 11.55
N VAL A 25 -4.61 -8.62 11.32
CA VAL A 25 -3.30 -9.27 11.33
C VAL A 25 -2.99 -9.88 12.70
N PRO A 26 -2.79 -11.22 12.80
CA PRO A 26 -2.47 -11.89 14.05
C PRO A 26 -0.98 -11.71 14.40
N VAL A 27 -0.68 -11.00 15.48
CA VAL A 27 0.70 -10.72 15.93
C VAL A 27 1.45 -12.00 16.33
N ALA A 28 0.73 -13.02 16.76
CA ALA A 28 1.32 -14.28 17.21
C ALA A 28 1.93 -15.14 16.09
N ASN A 29 1.63 -14.86 14.81
CA ASN A 29 2.01 -15.73 13.69
C ASN A 29 2.63 -14.96 12.51
N LEU A 30 3.43 -13.93 12.79
CA LEU A 30 4.00 -13.05 11.78
C LEU A 30 5.00 -13.74 10.83
N ASP A 31 5.60 -14.85 11.27
CA ASP A 31 6.56 -15.62 10.46
C ASP A 31 5.88 -16.63 9.52
N PHE A 32 4.55 -16.77 9.58
CA PHE A 32 3.79 -17.66 8.71
C PHE A 32 4.05 -17.35 7.23
N LYS A 33 4.30 -18.40 6.46
CA LYS A 33 4.45 -18.36 4.98
C LYS A 33 3.59 -19.46 4.38
N PRO A 34 2.75 -19.18 3.38
CA PRO A 34 2.01 -20.25 2.68
C PRO A 34 2.90 -21.11 1.78
N HIS A 35 4.10 -20.64 1.45
CA HIS A 35 5.11 -21.33 0.65
C HIS A 35 6.50 -20.75 0.94
N ASP A 36 7.56 -21.55 0.81
CA ASP A 36 8.96 -21.12 1.09
C ASP A 36 9.40 -19.90 0.29
N LYS A 37 8.92 -19.76 -0.94
CA LYS A 37 9.21 -18.60 -1.81
C LYS A 37 8.39 -17.36 -1.49
N SER A 38 7.39 -17.46 -0.61
CA SER A 38 6.54 -16.33 -0.24
C SER A 38 7.20 -15.47 0.84
N GLY A 39 6.86 -14.19 0.88
CA GLY A 39 7.12 -13.35 2.04
C GLY A 39 6.33 -13.83 3.26
N SER A 40 6.77 -13.49 4.47
CA SER A 40 6.01 -13.79 5.68
C SER A 40 4.76 -12.92 5.82
N LEU A 41 3.81 -13.33 6.66
CA LEU A 41 2.63 -12.53 7.01
C LEU A 41 3.01 -11.15 7.52
N GLY A 42 4.00 -11.06 8.40
CA GLY A 42 4.49 -9.77 8.93
C GLY A 42 5.10 -8.89 7.84
N TRP A 43 5.89 -9.46 6.95
CA TRP A 43 6.42 -8.73 5.79
C TRP A 43 5.30 -8.19 4.90
N LEU A 44 4.31 -9.03 4.57
CA LEU A 44 3.20 -8.64 3.70
C LEU A 44 2.33 -7.55 4.36
N ALA A 45 2.05 -7.66 5.65
CA ALA A 45 1.30 -6.66 6.40
C ALA A 45 2.01 -5.29 6.40
N TRP A 46 3.34 -5.26 6.67
CA TRP A 46 4.14 -4.05 6.57
C TRP A 46 4.17 -3.49 5.16
N HIS A 47 4.35 -4.34 4.16
CA HIS A 47 4.37 -3.91 2.77
C HIS A 47 3.06 -3.22 2.38
N VAL A 48 1.91 -3.81 2.73
CA VAL A 48 0.60 -3.19 2.51
C VAL A 48 0.47 -1.84 3.25
N ALA A 49 0.93 -1.79 4.51
CA ALA A 49 0.88 -0.56 5.31
C ALA A 49 1.82 0.53 4.80
N ASP A 50 2.87 0.18 4.05
CA ASP A 50 3.88 1.11 3.54
C ASP A 50 3.51 1.73 2.19
N LEU A 51 2.71 1.05 1.39
CA LEU A 51 2.38 1.47 0.02
C LEU A 51 1.82 2.89 -0.11
N PRO A 52 0.99 3.42 0.82
CA PRO A 52 0.53 4.80 0.70
C PRO A 52 1.65 5.85 0.69
N ALA A 53 2.82 5.57 1.29
CA ALA A 53 3.94 6.49 1.27
C ALA A 53 4.48 6.77 -0.14
N TRP A 54 4.32 5.83 -1.08
CA TRP A 54 4.73 6.02 -2.47
C TRP A 54 3.96 7.14 -3.18
N ILE A 55 2.75 7.48 -2.70
CA ILE A 55 1.98 8.62 -3.22
C ILE A 55 2.74 9.92 -2.96
N VAL A 56 3.25 10.10 -1.74
CA VAL A 56 4.02 11.30 -1.35
C VAL A 56 5.28 11.40 -2.21
N GLU A 57 6.00 10.29 -2.40
CA GLU A 57 7.18 10.23 -3.27
C GLU A 57 6.83 10.59 -4.72
N THR A 58 5.74 10.01 -5.25
CA THR A 58 5.31 10.25 -6.64
C THR A 58 4.87 11.70 -6.87
N VAL A 59 4.16 12.30 -5.92
CA VAL A 59 3.66 13.67 -6.05
C VAL A 59 4.78 14.69 -5.90
N ASN A 60 5.65 14.53 -4.89
CA ASN A 60 6.60 15.56 -4.49
C ASN A 60 7.95 15.49 -5.22
N LYS A 61 8.35 14.31 -5.70
CA LYS A 61 9.62 14.13 -6.43
C LYS A 61 9.37 13.89 -7.91
N ASP A 62 10.42 13.98 -8.73
CA ASP A 62 10.34 13.68 -10.16
C ASP A 62 10.75 12.24 -10.46
N GLU A 63 11.49 11.62 -9.54
CA GLU A 63 11.95 10.25 -9.66
C GLU A 63 12.18 9.62 -8.28
N LEU A 64 12.24 8.30 -8.25
CA LEU A 64 12.66 7.51 -7.10
C LEU A 64 13.56 6.36 -7.57
N ASP A 65 14.76 6.26 -7.00
CA ASP A 65 15.57 5.04 -7.06
C ASP A 65 15.36 4.26 -5.77
N PHE A 66 14.62 3.14 -5.84
CA PHE A 66 14.29 2.36 -4.65
C PHE A 66 15.39 1.37 -4.22
N ALA A 67 16.46 1.24 -5.00
CA ALA A 67 17.61 0.37 -4.72
C ALA A 67 18.91 1.00 -5.23
N PRO A 68 19.30 2.22 -4.76
CA PRO A 68 20.47 2.91 -5.27
C PRO A 68 21.74 2.09 -5.02
N ILE A 69 22.68 2.13 -5.97
CA ILE A 69 23.94 1.39 -5.91
C ILE A 69 24.73 1.81 -4.66
N GLY A 70 25.25 0.83 -3.94
CA GLY A 70 26.08 1.06 -2.75
C GLY A 70 25.30 1.41 -1.47
N GLN A 71 23.98 1.47 -1.53
CA GLN A 71 23.13 1.66 -0.35
C GLN A 71 22.38 0.35 -0.03
N PRO A 72 22.52 -0.19 1.18
CA PRO A 72 21.72 -1.34 1.57
C PRO A 72 20.24 -0.96 1.59
N ARG A 73 19.39 -1.83 1.05
CA ARG A 73 17.94 -1.64 1.17
C ARG A 73 17.57 -1.71 2.65
N PRO A 74 16.87 -0.71 3.21
CA PRO A 74 16.42 -0.78 4.59
C PRO A 74 15.58 -2.05 4.78
N ALA A 75 15.90 -2.83 5.83
CA ALA A 75 15.01 -3.91 6.22
C ALA A 75 13.69 -3.30 6.70
N PRO A 76 12.53 -3.92 6.39
CA PRO A 76 11.27 -3.47 6.95
C PRO A 76 11.37 -3.51 8.50
N PRO A 77 10.77 -2.54 9.20
CA PRO A 77 10.76 -2.55 10.64
C PRO A 77 10.12 -3.85 11.15
N LYS A 78 10.68 -4.40 12.24
CA LYS A 78 10.05 -5.54 12.90
C LYS A 78 8.69 -5.09 13.46
N MET A 79 7.65 -5.82 13.12
CA MET A 79 6.32 -5.57 13.67
C MET A 79 6.29 -6.04 15.12
N GLU A 80 6.15 -5.11 16.05
CA GLU A 80 6.09 -5.40 17.48
C GLU A 80 4.64 -5.51 17.98
N SER A 81 3.74 -4.75 17.36
CA SER A 81 2.32 -4.76 17.70
C SER A 81 1.45 -4.37 16.50
N ARG A 82 0.16 -4.70 16.60
CA ARG A 82 -0.84 -4.28 15.61
C ARG A 82 -1.05 -2.76 15.66
N GLU A 83 -1.00 -2.20 16.84
CA GLU A 83 -1.14 -0.75 17.08
C GLU A 83 -0.03 0.02 16.35
N GLN A 84 1.20 -0.47 16.40
CA GLN A 84 2.33 0.10 15.67
C GLN A 84 2.10 0.05 14.14
N LEU A 85 1.63 -1.08 13.62
CA LEU A 85 1.30 -1.25 12.20
C LEU A 85 0.23 -0.25 11.77
N LEU A 86 -0.87 -0.16 12.52
CA LEU A 86 -2.00 0.73 12.22
C LEU A 86 -1.61 2.20 12.34
N ALA A 87 -0.87 2.59 13.37
CA ALA A 87 -0.39 3.96 13.52
C ALA A 87 0.53 4.39 12.36
N SER A 88 1.40 3.49 11.91
CA SER A 88 2.26 3.72 10.74
C SER A 88 1.45 3.87 9.46
N PHE A 89 0.45 3.01 9.25
CA PHE A 89 -0.46 3.08 8.10
C PHE A 89 -1.27 4.38 8.11
N ASP A 90 -1.93 4.68 9.23
CA ASP A 90 -2.81 5.87 9.38
C ASP A 90 -2.03 7.17 9.10
N LYS A 91 -0.78 7.27 9.59
CA LYS A 91 0.09 8.40 9.29
C LYS A 91 0.38 8.53 7.79
N LYS A 92 0.77 7.44 7.12
CA LYS A 92 1.08 7.44 5.68
C LYS A 92 -0.14 7.76 4.83
N VAL A 93 -1.31 7.28 5.25
CA VAL A 93 -2.60 7.62 4.60
C VAL A 93 -2.90 9.10 4.72
N ALA A 94 -2.73 9.71 5.89
CA ALA A 94 -2.94 11.13 6.10
C ALA A 94 -1.98 11.99 5.24
N ASP A 95 -0.70 11.63 5.20
CA ASP A 95 0.32 12.29 4.39
C ASP A 95 0.00 12.17 2.88
N ALA A 96 -0.35 10.96 2.44
CA ALA A 96 -0.72 10.68 1.04
C ALA A 96 -1.99 11.43 0.61
N ARG A 97 -3.01 11.45 1.48
CA ARG A 97 -4.26 12.19 1.24
C ARG A 97 -4.01 13.68 1.06
N THR A 98 -3.15 14.25 1.92
CA THR A 98 -2.73 15.64 1.84
C THR A 98 -2.01 15.93 0.51
N ALA A 99 -1.09 15.05 0.11
CA ALA A 99 -0.38 15.18 -1.16
C ALA A 99 -1.34 15.13 -2.36
N ILE A 100 -2.31 14.20 -2.40
CA ILE A 100 -3.31 14.14 -3.47
C ILE A 100 -4.18 15.40 -3.48
N ALA A 101 -4.63 15.86 -2.33
CA ALA A 101 -5.50 17.03 -2.24
C ALA A 101 -4.84 18.32 -2.74
N GLY A 102 -3.53 18.46 -2.51
CA GLY A 102 -2.76 19.67 -2.87
C GLY A 102 -2.14 19.65 -4.26
N VAL A 103 -2.15 18.53 -4.98
CA VAL A 103 -1.45 18.42 -6.27
C VAL A 103 -2.29 19.01 -7.42
N SER A 104 -1.64 19.75 -8.33
CA SER A 104 -2.29 20.29 -9.53
C SER A 104 -2.46 19.22 -10.62
N ASP A 105 -3.43 19.45 -11.51
CA ASP A 105 -3.65 18.61 -12.70
C ASP A 105 -2.42 18.59 -13.61
N GLU A 106 -1.72 19.73 -13.76
CA GLU A 106 -0.48 19.81 -14.52
C GLU A 106 0.61 18.90 -13.93
N ARG A 107 0.79 18.93 -12.60
CA ARG A 107 1.74 18.04 -11.92
C ARG A 107 1.37 16.57 -12.08
N LEU A 108 0.08 16.22 -11.97
CA LEU A 108 -0.43 14.85 -12.17
C LEU A 108 -0.24 14.35 -13.60
N ALA A 109 -0.37 15.22 -14.59
CA ALA A 109 -0.12 14.89 -16.00
C ALA A 109 1.38 14.78 -16.32
N GLY A 110 2.25 15.40 -15.51
CA GLY A 110 3.68 15.39 -15.70
C GLY A 110 4.33 14.03 -15.44
N PRO A 111 5.51 13.75 -16.05
CA PRO A 111 6.19 12.48 -15.94
C PRO A 111 6.78 12.25 -14.55
N TRP A 112 6.84 10.98 -14.15
CA TRP A 112 7.55 10.47 -12.99
C TRP A 112 8.33 9.21 -13.36
N THR A 113 9.54 9.05 -12.81
CA THR A 113 10.45 7.96 -13.17
C THR A 113 10.76 7.07 -11.97
N LEU A 114 10.55 5.76 -12.12
CA LEU A 114 11.04 4.75 -11.19
C LEU A 114 12.37 4.19 -11.67
N LYS A 115 13.34 4.11 -10.75
CA LYS A 115 14.68 3.53 -10.99
C LYS A 115 14.99 2.44 -9.99
N ALA A 116 15.90 1.55 -10.37
CA ALA A 116 16.58 0.60 -9.49
C ALA A 116 18.06 0.56 -9.86
N GLY A 117 18.94 0.91 -8.93
CA GLY A 117 20.37 0.96 -9.16
C GLY A 117 20.78 1.88 -10.31
N GLY A 118 20.12 3.05 -10.41
CA GLY A 118 20.32 3.99 -11.51
C GLY A 118 19.64 3.63 -12.84
N HIS A 119 19.15 2.40 -13.00
CA HIS A 119 18.46 1.97 -14.22
C HIS A 119 16.98 2.37 -14.18
N ILE A 120 16.47 2.96 -15.26
CA ILE A 120 15.07 3.29 -15.42
C ILE A 120 14.24 2.03 -15.58
N ILE A 121 13.25 1.82 -14.70
CA ILE A 121 12.27 0.75 -14.82
C ILE A 121 11.12 1.21 -15.71
N PHE A 122 10.59 2.40 -15.42
CA PHE A 122 9.58 3.05 -16.25
C PHE A 122 9.55 4.58 -16.00
N THR A 123 8.97 5.29 -16.98
CA THR A 123 8.55 6.70 -16.83
C THR A 123 7.11 6.79 -17.30
N MET A 124 6.22 7.30 -16.46
CA MET A 124 4.79 7.46 -16.74
C MET A 124 4.25 8.78 -16.16
N PRO A 125 3.10 9.29 -16.64
CA PRO A 125 2.41 10.37 -15.95
C PRO A 125 2.11 9.99 -14.48
N ARG A 126 2.26 10.93 -13.54
CA ARG A 126 2.02 10.68 -12.10
C ARG A 126 0.65 10.08 -11.82
N ALA A 127 -0.41 10.59 -12.47
CA ALA A 127 -1.74 10.02 -12.31
C ALA A 127 -1.80 8.52 -12.65
N ALA A 128 -1.10 8.09 -13.70
CA ALA A 128 -0.99 6.68 -14.07
C ALA A 128 -0.20 5.89 -13.03
N VAL A 129 0.89 6.44 -12.48
CA VAL A 129 1.67 5.82 -11.40
C VAL A 129 0.80 5.63 -10.16
N LEU A 130 0.08 6.67 -9.72
CA LEU A 130 -0.79 6.60 -8.54
C LEU A 130 -1.84 5.49 -8.70
N ARG A 131 -2.47 5.40 -9.87
CA ARG A 131 -3.51 4.39 -10.11
C ARG A 131 -2.93 2.98 -10.31
N SER A 132 -1.99 2.80 -11.24
CA SER A 132 -1.54 1.47 -11.64
C SER A 132 -0.48 0.91 -10.70
N PHE A 133 0.52 1.72 -10.31
CA PHE A 133 1.66 1.24 -9.55
C PHE A 133 1.44 1.32 -8.04
N VAL A 134 0.68 2.32 -7.53
CA VAL A 134 0.45 2.42 -6.08
C VAL A 134 -0.87 1.76 -5.69
N MET A 135 -2.02 2.21 -6.21
CA MET A 135 -3.32 1.72 -5.75
C MET A 135 -3.60 0.28 -6.17
N ASN A 136 -3.36 -0.08 -7.43
CA ASN A 136 -3.53 -1.48 -7.87
C ASN A 136 -2.55 -2.43 -7.17
N HIS A 137 -1.33 -1.98 -6.87
CA HIS A 137 -0.34 -2.73 -6.10
C HIS A 137 -0.81 -2.98 -4.67
N LEU A 138 -1.37 -1.95 -4.01
CA LEU A 138 -1.97 -2.08 -2.69
C LEU A 138 -3.15 -3.05 -2.71
N ILE A 139 -4.08 -2.91 -3.65
CA ILE A 139 -5.24 -3.81 -3.82
C ILE A 139 -4.78 -5.25 -4.03
N HIS A 140 -3.76 -5.47 -4.88
CA HIS A 140 -3.18 -6.79 -5.12
C HIS A 140 -2.64 -7.42 -3.84
N HIS A 141 -1.78 -6.72 -3.11
CA HIS A 141 -1.20 -7.26 -1.87
C HIS A 141 -2.20 -7.34 -0.72
N ARG A 142 -3.18 -6.47 -0.66
CA ARG A 142 -4.29 -6.59 0.28
C ARG A 142 -5.10 -7.87 0.04
N ALA A 143 -5.36 -8.23 -1.21
CA ALA A 143 -6.04 -9.49 -1.53
C ALA A 143 -5.21 -10.70 -1.11
N GLN A 144 -3.89 -10.67 -1.34
CA GLN A 144 -2.98 -11.71 -0.83
C GLN A 144 -3.01 -11.78 0.71
N LEU A 145 -3.01 -10.63 1.40
CA LEU A 145 -3.10 -10.58 2.86
C LEU A 145 -4.39 -11.26 3.35
N GLY A 146 -5.52 -11.05 2.68
CA GLY A 146 -6.77 -11.73 2.98
C GLY A 146 -6.66 -13.26 2.89
N MET A 147 -5.93 -13.78 1.90
CA MET A 147 -5.64 -15.22 1.79
C MET A 147 -4.75 -15.71 2.93
N TYR A 148 -3.74 -14.93 3.34
CA TYR A 148 -2.89 -15.28 4.48
C TYR A 148 -3.68 -15.31 5.79
N LEU A 149 -4.60 -14.36 5.99
CA LEU A 149 -5.50 -14.37 7.15
C LEU A 149 -6.37 -15.61 7.15
N ARG A 150 -6.98 -15.97 6.01
CA ARG A 150 -7.81 -17.16 5.87
C ARG A 150 -7.04 -18.45 6.21
N LEU A 151 -5.80 -18.59 5.75
CA LEU A 151 -4.94 -19.74 6.05
C LEU A 151 -4.50 -19.80 7.52
N ASN A 152 -4.72 -18.73 8.28
CA ASN A 152 -4.48 -18.67 9.72
C ASN A 152 -5.77 -18.66 10.53
N ASP A 153 -6.90 -19.09 9.94
CA ASP A 153 -8.22 -19.15 10.58
C ASP A 153 -8.70 -17.79 11.15
N VAL A 154 -8.20 -16.69 10.59
CA VAL A 154 -8.62 -15.33 10.97
C VAL A 154 -9.78 -14.90 10.07
N PRO A 155 -10.90 -14.41 10.66
CA PRO A 155 -12.01 -13.86 9.89
C PRO A 155 -11.59 -12.72 8.98
N VAL A 156 -11.96 -12.79 7.70
CA VAL A 156 -11.60 -11.81 6.67
C VAL A 156 -12.74 -10.82 6.47
N PRO A 157 -12.50 -9.50 6.58
CA PRO A 157 -13.54 -8.51 6.34
C PRO A 157 -13.94 -8.43 4.86
N GLY A 158 -15.19 -8.09 4.60
CA GLY A 158 -15.66 -7.76 3.25
C GLY A 158 -15.01 -6.49 2.71
N MET A 159 -14.67 -6.50 1.41
CA MET A 159 -14.00 -5.37 0.76
C MET A 159 -14.97 -4.57 -0.14
N TYR A 160 -15.49 -5.21 -1.18
CA TYR A 160 -16.45 -4.63 -2.13
C TYR A 160 -17.84 -5.27 -1.99
N GLY A 161 -17.98 -6.17 -1.06
CA GLY A 161 -19.18 -6.90 -0.70
C GLY A 161 -18.88 -7.74 0.55
N PRO A 162 -19.89 -8.42 1.12
CA PRO A 162 -19.72 -9.21 2.33
C PRO A 162 -18.77 -10.39 2.09
N SER A 163 -17.98 -10.72 3.10
CA SER A 163 -17.19 -11.95 3.13
C SER A 163 -18.02 -13.11 3.67
N ALA A 164 -17.48 -14.33 3.56
CA ALA A 164 -18.10 -15.52 4.18
C ALA A 164 -18.16 -15.45 5.72
N ASP A 165 -17.39 -14.58 6.35
CA ASP A 165 -17.34 -14.38 7.80
C ASP A 165 -18.31 -13.29 8.28
N GLU A 166 -18.85 -12.50 7.37
CA GLU A 166 -19.85 -11.49 7.66
C GLU A 166 -21.22 -12.12 7.41
N LYS A 167 -22.04 -12.21 8.47
CA LYS A 167 -23.44 -12.64 8.30
C LYS A 167 -24.09 -11.65 7.34
N GLY A 168 -24.53 -12.15 6.21
CA GLY A 168 -25.34 -11.36 5.28
C GLY A 168 -26.49 -10.71 6.05
N GLY A 169 -26.58 -9.40 5.97
CA GLY A 169 -27.73 -8.67 6.48
C GLY A 169 -28.94 -8.98 5.63
#